data_a6e8e65571bb883808270787ae87a68d
#
_entry.id   a6e8e65571bb883808270787ae87a68d
#
_cell.length_a   1.000
_cell.length_b   1.000
_cell.length_c   1.000
_cell.angle_alpha   90.00
_cell.angle_beta   90.00
_cell.angle_gamma   90.00
#
_symmetry.space_group_name_H-M   'P 1'
#
loop_
_entity.id
_entity.type
_entity.pdbx_description
1 polymer ?
#
loop_
_entity_poly.entity_id
_entity_poly.type
_entity_poly.pdbx_seq_one_letter_code
_entity_poly.pdbx_strand_id
1 'polypeptide(L)'
;MMFERFVRNPAWLAALGVEVPNPETFRQRAMKIRRNHLLIFSRWCQVMFRFEKALYADPEADLNRTWWDLVEKYQGLRRPEGRNAPDYAAKIHIVVAPAYYHNYMMGELFAAQVHHTIARNVLAGADPATAVYVGNKAVGRYMIERVYAPGRTLDWNQLAKHATGEELNANAFAQDISAK
;
A
#
# COMPACT_ATOMS: atom_id res chain seq x y z
N MET A 1 2.57 1.57 5.71
CA MET A 1 2.65 2.14 4.34
C MET A 1 3.97 2.87 4.10
N MET A 2 4.10 4.22 4.20
CA MET A 2 5.33 4.91 3.81
C MET A 2 6.54 4.59 4.69
N PHE A 3 6.43 4.68 6.01
CA PHE A 3 7.54 4.41 6.93
C PHE A 3 7.86 2.92 7.14
N GLU A 4 6.92 2.03 6.91
CA GLU A 4 7.14 0.58 6.99
C GLU A 4 8.20 0.05 6.00
N ARG A 5 8.46 0.79 4.91
CA ARG A 5 9.52 0.43 3.96
C ARG A 5 10.92 0.52 4.57
N PHE A 6 11.11 1.41 5.55
CA PHE A 6 12.42 1.65 6.14
C PHE A 6 12.91 0.54 7.06
N VAL A 7 12.02 -0.18 7.75
CA VAL A 7 12.42 -1.32 8.60
C VAL A 7 13.12 -2.45 7.82
N ARG A 8 13.05 -2.39 6.49
CA ARG A 8 13.71 -3.33 5.58
C ARG A 8 14.91 -2.71 4.84
N ASN A 9 15.30 -1.50 5.23
CA ASN A 9 16.43 -0.78 4.64
C ASN A 9 17.62 -0.80 5.60
N PRO A 10 18.75 -1.51 5.26
CA PRO A 10 19.90 -1.62 6.15
C PRO A 10 20.51 -0.25 6.50
N ALA A 11 20.52 0.69 5.57
CA ALA A 11 21.06 2.03 5.83
C ALA A 11 20.21 2.80 6.85
N TRP A 12 18.89 2.62 6.83
CA TRP A 12 18.01 3.20 7.84
C TRP A 12 18.22 2.55 9.21
N LEU A 13 18.36 1.23 9.26
CA LEU A 13 18.64 0.49 10.50
C LEU A 13 19.99 0.90 11.10
N ALA A 14 21.03 1.02 10.25
CA ALA A 14 22.36 1.46 10.68
C ALA A 14 22.32 2.91 11.25
N ALA A 15 21.54 3.81 10.63
CA ALA A 15 21.37 5.16 11.15
C ALA A 15 20.67 5.23 12.52
N LEU A 16 19.98 4.15 12.92
CA LEU A 16 19.40 3.98 14.26
C LEU A 16 20.27 3.14 15.20
N GLY A 17 21.50 2.81 14.80
CA GLY A 17 22.42 2.01 15.61
C GLY A 17 22.19 0.49 15.55
N VAL A 18 21.37 0.02 14.60
CA VAL A 18 21.12 -1.42 14.41
C VAL A 18 22.03 -1.96 13.31
N GLU A 19 22.98 -2.81 13.68
CA GLU A 19 23.82 -3.51 12.73
C GLU A 19 23.10 -4.68 12.08
N VAL A 20 23.18 -4.75 10.76
CA VAL A 20 22.60 -5.84 9.96
C VAL A 20 23.74 -6.66 9.35
N PRO A 21 23.92 -7.92 9.73
CA PRO A 21 24.89 -8.80 9.08
C PRO A 21 24.56 -8.94 7.59
N ASN A 22 25.58 -8.84 6.72
CA ASN A 22 25.41 -8.94 5.26
C ASN A 22 24.32 -8.01 4.71
N PRO A 23 24.46 -6.67 4.81
CA PRO A 23 23.41 -5.68 4.50
C PRO A 23 22.80 -5.84 3.10
N GLU A 24 23.62 -6.18 2.10
CA GLU A 24 23.14 -6.36 0.73
C GLU A 24 22.24 -7.59 0.57
N THR A 25 22.62 -8.72 1.15
CA THR A 25 21.80 -9.94 1.16
C THR A 25 20.48 -9.70 1.92
N PHE A 26 20.55 -8.98 3.04
CA PHE A 26 19.37 -8.59 3.80
C PHE A 26 18.45 -7.72 2.93
N ARG A 27 18.98 -6.68 2.29
CA ARG A 27 18.23 -5.77 1.42
C ARG A 27 17.50 -6.53 0.31
N GLN A 28 18.20 -7.40 -0.42
CA GLN A 28 17.60 -8.18 -1.52
C GLN A 28 16.47 -9.08 -1.04
N ARG A 29 16.66 -9.80 0.07
CA ARG A 29 15.60 -10.63 0.67
C ARG A 29 14.41 -9.80 1.14
N ALA A 30 14.67 -8.71 1.82
CA ALA A 30 13.65 -7.81 2.34
C ALA A 30 12.83 -7.15 1.22
N MET A 31 13.46 -6.74 0.12
CA MET A 31 12.77 -6.22 -1.07
C MET A 31 11.89 -7.29 -1.72
N LYS A 32 12.39 -8.51 -1.87
CA LYS A 32 11.59 -9.64 -2.40
C LYS A 32 10.35 -9.92 -1.55
N ILE A 33 10.51 -9.95 -0.22
CA ILE A 33 9.40 -10.16 0.71
C ILE A 33 8.40 -9.00 0.60
N ARG A 34 8.88 -7.76 0.58
CA ARG A 34 8.01 -6.58 0.43
C ARG A 34 7.23 -6.62 -0.88
N ARG A 35 7.88 -6.89 -1.99
CA ARG A 35 7.25 -7.04 -3.31
C ARG A 35 6.13 -8.08 -3.28
N ASN A 36 6.41 -9.27 -2.78
CA ASN A 36 5.42 -10.34 -2.69
C ASN A 36 4.25 -9.95 -1.80
N HIS A 37 4.54 -9.32 -0.65
CA HIS A 37 3.50 -8.81 0.26
C HIS A 37 2.60 -7.79 -0.44
N LEU A 38 3.17 -6.80 -1.12
CA LEU A 38 2.41 -5.77 -1.83
C LEU A 38 1.57 -6.34 -2.98
N LEU A 39 2.09 -7.32 -3.73
CA LEU A 39 1.34 -8.01 -4.77
C LEU A 39 0.14 -8.78 -4.21
N ILE A 40 0.34 -9.54 -3.14
CA ILE A 40 -0.75 -10.28 -2.48
C ILE A 40 -1.77 -9.29 -1.90
N PHE A 41 -1.29 -8.25 -1.22
CA PHE A 41 -2.15 -7.26 -0.58
C PHE A 41 -2.98 -6.46 -1.59
N SER A 42 -2.38 -6.00 -2.69
CA SER A 42 -3.12 -5.27 -3.73
C SER A 42 -4.24 -6.10 -4.34
N ARG A 43 -3.99 -7.40 -4.54
CA ARG A 43 -4.99 -8.37 -5.02
C ARG A 43 -6.07 -8.64 -3.98
N TRP A 44 -5.70 -8.69 -2.69
CA TRP A 44 -6.66 -8.79 -1.60
C TRP A 44 -7.58 -7.56 -1.51
N CYS A 45 -7.05 -6.37 -1.69
CA CYS A 45 -7.86 -5.15 -1.77
C CYS A 45 -8.91 -5.23 -2.89
N GLN A 46 -8.60 -5.90 -4.02
CA GLN A 46 -9.58 -6.12 -5.08
C GLN A 46 -10.69 -7.08 -4.66
N VAL A 47 -10.38 -8.15 -3.92
CA VAL A 47 -11.41 -9.05 -3.36
C VAL A 47 -12.38 -8.26 -2.49
N MET A 48 -11.86 -7.57 -1.48
CA MET A 48 -12.67 -6.85 -0.50
C MET A 48 -13.51 -5.75 -1.13
N PHE A 49 -12.90 -4.89 -1.93
CA PHE A 49 -13.57 -3.77 -2.58
C PHE A 49 -14.67 -4.23 -3.55
N ARG A 50 -14.38 -5.24 -4.39
CA ARG A 50 -15.34 -5.73 -5.37
C ARG A 50 -16.47 -6.52 -4.74
N PHE A 51 -16.16 -7.28 -3.70
CA PHE A 51 -17.17 -7.98 -2.92
C PHE A 51 -18.13 -6.99 -2.27
N GLU A 52 -17.61 -5.95 -1.60
CA GLU A 52 -18.44 -4.96 -0.94
C GLU A 52 -19.33 -4.21 -1.95
N LYS A 53 -18.81 -3.88 -3.13
CA LYS A 53 -19.64 -3.32 -4.22
C LYS A 53 -20.75 -4.27 -4.66
N ALA A 54 -20.49 -5.56 -4.78
CA ALA A 54 -21.49 -6.55 -5.15
C ALA A 54 -22.56 -6.71 -4.06
N LEU A 55 -22.14 -6.75 -2.80
CA LEU A 55 -23.02 -6.82 -1.64
C LEU A 55 -24.03 -5.64 -1.60
N TYR A 56 -23.56 -4.41 -1.86
CA TYR A 56 -24.46 -3.25 -1.86
C TYR A 56 -25.31 -3.13 -3.14
N ALA A 57 -24.85 -3.71 -4.25
CA ALA A 57 -25.62 -3.69 -5.48
C ALA A 57 -26.79 -4.66 -5.44
N ASP A 58 -26.58 -5.84 -4.85
CA ASP A 58 -27.61 -6.87 -4.72
C ASP A 58 -27.35 -7.73 -3.46
N PRO A 59 -27.93 -7.38 -2.31
CA PRO A 59 -27.75 -8.12 -1.06
C PRO A 59 -28.41 -9.51 -1.06
N GLU A 60 -29.33 -9.77 -1.98
CA GLU A 60 -30.03 -11.06 -2.10
C GLU A 60 -29.33 -12.03 -3.06
N ALA A 61 -28.25 -11.61 -3.71
CA ALA A 61 -27.46 -12.48 -4.59
C ALA A 61 -26.77 -13.62 -3.82
N ASP A 62 -26.29 -14.64 -4.54
CA ASP A 62 -25.43 -15.67 -3.96
C ASP A 62 -24.05 -15.08 -3.55
N LEU A 63 -24.04 -14.43 -2.38
CA LEU A 63 -22.85 -13.76 -1.85
C LEU A 63 -21.74 -14.74 -1.45
N ASN A 64 -22.10 -15.99 -1.05
CA ASN A 64 -21.11 -17.02 -0.76
C ASN A 64 -20.31 -17.39 -2.02
N ARG A 65 -21.01 -17.54 -3.13
CA ARG A 65 -20.40 -17.79 -4.43
C ARG A 65 -19.59 -16.60 -4.90
N THR A 66 -20.16 -15.40 -4.88
CA THR A 66 -19.50 -14.15 -5.29
C THR A 66 -18.19 -13.93 -4.53
N TRP A 67 -18.17 -14.19 -3.22
CA TRP A 67 -16.96 -14.10 -2.41
C TRP A 67 -15.86 -15.03 -2.94
N TRP A 68 -16.18 -16.30 -3.12
CA TRP A 68 -15.18 -17.28 -3.53
C TRP A 68 -14.73 -17.11 -4.99
N ASP A 69 -15.61 -16.70 -5.89
CA ASP A 69 -15.24 -16.35 -7.27
C ASP A 69 -14.19 -15.21 -7.29
N LEU A 70 -14.35 -14.21 -6.42
CA LEU A 70 -13.37 -13.12 -6.27
C LEU A 70 -12.08 -13.60 -5.62
N VAL A 71 -12.15 -14.44 -4.58
CA VAL A 71 -10.97 -15.01 -3.91
C VAL A 71 -10.16 -15.87 -4.88
N GLU A 72 -10.81 -16.73 -5.64
CA GLU A 72 -10.15 -17.54 -6.67
C GLU A 72 -9.50 -16.66 -7.74
N LYS A 73 -10.22 -15.68 -8.26
CA LYS A 73 -9.74 -14.77 -9.30
C LYS A 73 -8.52 -13.95 -8.88
N TYR A 74 -8.55 -13.38 -7.69
CA TYR A 74 -7.52 -12.43 -7.25
C TYR A 74 -6.45 -13.04 -6.36
N GLN A 75 -6.76 -14.11 -5.59
CA GLN A 75 -5.80 -14.78 -4.70
C GLN A 75 -5.31 -16.12 -5.22
N GLY A 76 -6.01 -16.72 -6.19
CA GLY A 76 -5.71 -18.06 -6.67
C GLY A 76 -6.01 -19.17 -5.64
N LEU A 77 -6.82 -18.86 -4.62
CA LEU A 77 -7.22 -19.81 -3.58
C LEU A 77 -8.55 -20.44 -3.96
N ARG A 78 -8.60 -21.77 -4.04
CA ARG A 78 -9.83 -22.51 -4.35
C ARG A 78 -10.76 -22.54 -3.15
N ARG A 79 -12.06 -22.46 -3.42
CA ARG A 79 -13.09 -22.70 -2.42
C ARG A 79 -12.94 -24.12 -1.87
N PRO A 80 -12.97 -24.33 -0.54
CA PRO A 80 -12.98 -25.67 0.04
C PRO A 80 -14.21 -26.46 -0.45
N GLU A 81 -13.99 -27.73 -0.77
CA GLU A 81 -15.05 -28.61 -1.26
C GLU A 81 -16.20 -28.73 -0.23
N GLY A 82 -17.43 -28.71 -0.72
CA GLY A 82 -18.64 -28.78 0.11
C GLY A 82 -18.93 -27.57 0.99
N ARG A 83 -18.06 -26.54 1.00
CA ARG A 83 -18.25 -25.38 1.84
C ARG A 83 -19.27 -24.41 1.24
N ASN A 84 -20.34 -24.14 1.99
CA ASN A 84 -21.31 -23.09 1.70
C ASN A 84 -21.60 -22.28 2.96
N ALA A 85 -20.71 -21.33 3.25
CA ALA A 85 -20.81 -20.50 4.45
C ALA A 85 -20.46 -19.04 4.10
N PRO A 86 -21.01 -18.07 4.83
CA PRO A 86 -20.74 -16.64 4.60
C PRO A 86 -19.35 -16.24 5.11
N ASP A 87 -18.30 -16.77 4.47
CA ASP A 87 -16.91 -16.52 4.88
C ASP A 87 -16.51 -15.04 4.86
N TYR A 88 -17.17 -14.25 4.02
CA TYR A 88 -17.02 -12.80 4.00
C TYR A 88 -17.44 -12.13 5.32
N ALA A 89 -18.42 -12.71 6.01
CA ALA A 89 -18.91 -12.14 7.28
C ALA A 89 -17.89 -12.23 8.42
N ALA A 90 -16.87 -13.09 8.30
CA ALA A 90 -15.73 -13.11 9.22
C ALA A 90 -14.77 -11.92 9.03
N LYS A 91 -14.97 -11.09 8.00
CA LYS A 91 -14.12 -9.93 7.73
C LYS A 91 -14.67 -8.70 8.45
N ILE A 92 -14.01 -8.34 9.54
CA ILE A 92 -14.40 -7.21 10.40
C ILE A 92 -14.67 -5.92 9.61
N HIS A 93 -13.93 -5.67 8.54
CA HIS A 93 -14.07 -4.44 7.73
C HIS A 93 -15.41 -4.34 7.01
N ILE A 94 -16.03 -5.47 6.65
CA ILE A 94 -17.35 -5.46 6.00
C ILE A 94 -18.44 -5.06 7.02
N VAL A 95 -18.28 -5.43 8.28
CA VAL A 95 -19.28 -5.23 9.32
C VAL A 95 -19.07 -3.92 10.09
N VAL A 96 -17.83 -3.64 10.50
CA VAL A 96 -17.49 -2.53 11.42
C VAL A 96 -17.06 -1.25 10.68
N ALA A 97 -16.48 -1.39 9.49
CA ALA A 97 -15.97 -0.28 8.71
C ALA A 97 -16.39 -0.42 7.22
N PRO A 98 -17.71 -0.32 6.94
CA PRO A 98 -18.25 -0.49 5.59
C PRO A 98 -17.73 0.59 4.64
N ALA A 99 -17.63 0.25 3.35
CA ALA A 99 -17.17 1.11 2.27
C ALA A 99 -15.78 1.75 2.52
N TYR A 100 -14.89 1.02 3.21
CA TYR A 100 -13.61 1.57 3.65
C TYR A 100 -12.39 0.89 3.01
N TYR A 101 -12.48 -0.39 2.63
CA TYR A 101 -11.28 -1.20 2.32
C TYR A 101 -10.46 -0.70 1.13
N HIS A 102 -11.06 -0.01 0.18
CA HIS A 102 -10.34 0.62 -0.94
C HIS A 102 -9.30 1.65 -0.47
N ASN A 103 -9.51 2.29 0.69
CA ASN A 103 -8.58 3.27 1.26
C ASN A 103 -7.20 2.67 1.58
N TYR A 104 -7.12 1.37 1.85
CA TYR A 104 -5.82 0.72 2.05
C TYR A 104 -4.99 0.71 0.77
N MET A 105 -5.62 0.42 -0.37
CA MET A 105 -4.91 0.48 -1.66
C MET A 105 -4.56 1.92 -2.03
N MET A 106 -5.49 2.86 -1.88
CA MET A 106 -5.22 4.29 -2.12
C MET A 106 -4.09 4.80 -1.23
N GLY A 107 -4.03 4.38 0.02
CA GLY A 107 -2.95 4.72 0.95
C GLY A 107 -1.58 4.19 0.51
N GLU A 108 -1.50 2.97 -0.04
CA GLU A 108 -0.25 2.44 -0.60
C GLU A 108 0.18 3.20 -1.87
N LEU A 109 -0.77 3.53 -2.76
CA LEU A 109 -0.48 4.34 -3.95
C LEU A 109 0.05 5.71 -3.57
N PHE A 110 -0.64 6.41 -2.66
CA PHE A 110 -0.21 7.74 -2.19
C PHE A 110 1.14 7.69 -1.49
N ALA A 111 1.36 6.71 -0.61
CA ALA A 111 2.64 6.52 0.07
C ALA A 111 3.79 6.28 -0.91
N ALA A 112 3.57 5.52 -1.98
CA ALA A 112 4.54 5.31 -3.04
C ALA A 112 4.83 6.61 -3.81
N GLN A 113 3.79 7.34 -4.24
CA GLN A 113 3.95 8.62 -4.94
C GLN A 113 4.71 9.65 -4.11
N VAL A 114 4.34 9.83 -2.84
CA VAL A 114 5.03 10.76 -1.92
C VAL A 114 6.50 10.36 -1.77
N HIS A 115 6.79 9.07 -1.56
CA HIS A 115 8.17 8.59 -1.41
C HIS A 115 9.02 8.83 -2.66
N HIS A 116 8.50 8.50 -3.84
CA HIS A 116 9.19 8.73 -5.12
C HIS A 116 9.40 10.24 -5.38
N THR A 117 8.42 11.07 -5.01
CA THR A 117 8.55 12.53 -5.13
C THR A 117 9.62 13.09 -4.19
N ILE A 118 9.68 12.59 -2.94
CA ILE A 118 10.74 12.97 -2.00
C ILE A 118 12.11 12.56 -2.55
N ALA A 119 12.25 11.33 -3.02
CA ALA A 119 13.50 10.83 -3.57
C ALA A 119 13.97 11.70 -4.76
N ARG A 120 13.07 12.03 -5.66
CA ARG A 120 13.36 12.84 -6.86
C ARG A 120 13.63 14.30 -6.53
N ASN A 121 12.76 14.97 -5.76
CA ASN A 121 12.72 16.42 -5.64
C ASN A 121 13.40 16.94 -4.37
N VAL A 122 13.43 16.17 -3.28
CA VAL A 122 14.00 16.58 -2.00
C VAL A 122 15.37 15.98 -1.76
N LEU A 123 15.60 14.76 -2.25
CA LEU A 123 16.85 14.03 -2.11
C LEU A 123 17.70 14.04 -3.41
N ALA A 124 17.51 15.06 -4.26
CA ALA A 124 18.30 15.31 -5.46
C ALA A 124 18.39 14.10 -6.44
N GLY A 125 17.29 13.40 -6.64
CA GLY A 125 17.22 12.24 -7.55
C GLY A 125 17.73 10.94 -6.96
N ALA A 126 17.73 10.80 -5.63
CA ALA A 126 18.08 9.54 -4.99
C ALA A 126 17.19 8.39 -5.47
N ASP A 127 17.76 7.17 -5.52
CA ASP A 127 17.00 5.97 -5.83
C ASP A 127 15.94 5.70 -4.75
N PRO A 128 14.65 5.65 -5.08
CA PRO A 128 13.60 5.36 -4.11
C PRO A 128 13.80 4.03 -3.36
N ALA A 129 14.45 3.04 -3.98
CA ALA A 129 14.68 1.73 -3.35
C ALA A 129 15.67 1.81 -2.16
N THR A 130 16.55 2.81 -2.16
CA THR A 130 17.60 2.99 -1.14
C THR A 130 17.51 4.27 -0.34
N ALA A 131 16.60 5.18 -0.70
CA ALA A 131 16.44 6.49 -0.06
C ALA A 131 16.15 6.38 1.44
N VAL A 132 16.83 7.19 2.25
CA VAL A 132 16.70 7.27 3.73
C VAL A 132 16.43 8.71 4.14
N TYR A 133 15.62 8.89 5.18
CA TYR A 133 15.21 10.22 5.65
C TYR A 133 15.83 10.63 7.00
N VAL A 134 16.57 9.75 7.65
CA VAL A 134 17.10 9.98 9.01
C VAL A 134 17.93 11.26 9.02
N GLY A 135 17.58 12.17 9.93
CA GLY A 135 18.25 13.45 10.09
C GLY A 135 18.00 14.48 8.97
N ASN A 136 17.24 14.16 7.93
CA ASN A 136 17.00 15.07 6.81
C ASN A 136 15.81 16.01 7.11
N LYS A 137 16.13 17.21 7.59
CA LYS A 137 15.13 18.24 7.93
C LYS A 137 14.33 18.74 6.72
N ALA A 138 14.88 18.66 5.51
CA ALA A 138 14.16 19.08 4.30
C ALA A 138 13.00 18.13 3.99
N VAL A 139 13.19 16.83 4.21
CA VAL A 139 12.09 15.86 4.10
C VAL A 139 11.01 16.13 5.15
N GLY A 140 11.41 16.44 6.40
CA GLY A 140 10.45 16.82 7.45
C GLY A 140 9.63 18.05 7.07
N ARG A 141 10.25 19.10 6.57
CA ARG A 141 9.56 20.31 6.08
C ARG A 141 8.60 19.98 4.93
N TYR A 142 9.06 19.23 3.94
CA TYR A 142 8.20 18.80 2.83
C TYR A 142 6.95 18.05 3.32
N MET A 143 7.11 17.10 4.24
CA MET A 143 5.97 16.36 4.80
C MET A 143 5.00 17.26 5.55
N ILE A 144 5.51 18.20 6.35
CA ILE A 144 4.68 19.18 7.07
C ILE A 144 3.92 20.06 6.08
N GLU A 145 4.60 20.68 5.15
CA GLU A 145 4.02 21.71 4.28
C GLU A 145 3.11 21.12 3.19
N ARG A 146 3.50 19.97 2.62
CA ARG A 146 2.83 19.39 1.45
C ARG A 146 1.81 18.29 1.78
N VAL A 147 1.96 17.63 2.93
CA VAL A 147 1.10 16.51 3.29
C VAL A 147 0.23 16.80 4.51
N TYR A 148 0.81 17.34 5.60
CA TYR A 148 0.10 17.46 6.86
C TYR A 148 -0.61 18.80 7.04
N ALA A 149 0.03 19.93 6.70
CA ALA A 149 -0.56 21.24 6.90
C ALA A 149 -1.86 21.49 6.12
N PRO A 150 -2.03 20.98 4.88
CA PRO A 150 -3.32 21.08 4.20
C PRO A 150 -4.46 20.36 4.94
N GLY A 151 -4.16 19.25 5.62
CA GLY A 151 -5.15 18.48 6.36
C GLY A 151 -6.35 18.09 5.50
N ARG A 152 -7.57 18.43 5.95
CA ARG A 152 -8.82 18.19 5.23
C ARG A 152 -9.33 19.41 4.43
N THR A 153 -8.50 20.42 4.22
CA THR A 153 -8.87 21.55 3.35
C THR A 153 -8.85 21.17 1.86
N LEU A 154 -8.16 20.08 1.53
CA LEU A 154 -8.12 19.48 0.20
C LEU A 154 -8.77 18.11 0.24
N ASP A 155 -9.49 17.73 -0.83
CA ASP A 155 -9.89 16.34 -1.01
C ASP A 155 -8.65 15.44 -1.28
N TRP A 156 -8.84 14.12 -1.22
CA TRP A 156 -7.74 13.17 -1.32
C TRP A 156 -6.96 13.26 -2.65
N ASN A 157 -7.63 13.58 -3.77
CA ASN A 157 -6.98 13.69 -5.08
C ASN A 157 -6.27 15.04 -5.25
N GLN A 158 -6.88 16.11 -4.76
CA GLN A 158 -6.26 17.44 -4.68
C GLN A 158 -5.03 17.40 -3.76
N LEU A 159 -5.09 16.70 -2.63
CA LEU A 159 -3.94 16.50 -1.74
C LEU A 159 -2.83 15.72 -2.44
N ALA A 160 -3.14 14.66 -3.18
CA ALA A 160 -2.15 13.92 -3.94
C ALA A 160 -1.44 14.82 -4.95
N LYS A 161 -2.20 15.62 -5.72
CA LYS A 161 -1.65 16.58 -6.68
C LYS A 161 -0.83 17.69 -6.01
N HIS A 162 -1.30 18.23 -4.90
CA HIS A 162 -0.57 19.23 -4.12
C HIS A 162 0.76 18.69 -3.59
N ALA A 163 0.75 17.48 -3.06
CA ALA A 163 1.93 16.86 -2.48
C ALA A 163 2.93 16.35 -3.52
N THR A 164 2.48 15.84 -4.65
CA THR A 164 3.35 15.10 -5.59
C THR A 164 3.47 15.73 -6.98
N GLY A 165 2.58 16.68 -7.30
CA GLY A 165 2.45 17.28 -8.64
C GLY A 165 1.50 16.50 -9.56
N GLU A 166 1.04 15.34 -9.16
CA GLU A 166 0.16 14.45 -9.95
C GLU A 166 -1.04 14.00 -9.13
N GLU A 167 -2.16 13.76 -9.79
CA GLU A 167 -3.28 13.07 -9.20
C GLU A 167 -2.89 11.65 -8.79
N LEU A 168 -3.66 11.04 -7.87
CA LEU A 168 -3.37 9.70 -7.39
C LEU A 168 -3.38 8.69 -8.54
N ASN A 169 -2.26 7.98 -8.71
CA ASN A 169 -2.08 6.97 -9.74
C ASN A 169 -1.22 5.80 -9.25
N ALA A 170 -1.11 4.76 -10.06
CA ALA A 170 -0.39 3.54 -9.69
C ALA A 170 1.08 3.52 -10.13
N ASN A 171 1.61 4.55 -10.79
CA ASN A 171 2.92 4.48 -11.44
C ASN A 171 4.06 4.20 -10.46
N ALA A 172 4.16 4.96 -9.39
CA ALA A 172 5.21 4.76 -8.37
C ALA A 172 5.09 3.39 -7.68
N PHE A 173 3.86 2.97 -7.36
CA PHE A 173 3.61 1.65 -6.78
C PHE A 173 3.99 0.53 -7.76
N ALA A 174 3.64 0.66 -9.05
CA ALA A 174 4.01 -0.30 -10.07
C ALA A 174 5.54 -0.42 -10.22
N GLN A 175 6.28 0.69 -10.13
CA GLN A 175 7.75 0.67 -10.13
C GLN A 175 8.27 -0.09 -8.90
N ASP A 176 7.75 0.16 -7.71
CA ASP A 176 8.14 -0.53 -6.46
C ASP A 176 7.97 -2.06 -6.55
N ILE A 177 6.94 -2.55 -7.25
CA ILE A 177 6.68 -4.00 -7.37
C ILE A 177 7.31 -4.63 -8.60
N SER A 178 7.75 -3.85 -9.59
CA SER A 178 8.40 -4.34 -10.80
C SER A 178 9.93 -4.34 -10.70
N ALA A 179 10.51 -3.64 -9.74
CA ALA A 179 11.96 -3.65 -9.51
C ALA A 179 12.47 -5.08 -9.26
N LYS A 180 13.52 -5.49 -10.01
CA LYS A 180 14.13 -6.82 -9.93
C LYS A 180 15.07 -6.93 -8.74
#